data_d863855d517ab894a52a837a2b7452bf
#
_entry.id   d863855d517ab894a52a837a2b7452bf
#
_cell.length_a   1.000
_cell.length_b   1.000
_cell.length_c   1.000
_cell.angle_alpha   90.00
_cell.angle_beta   90.00
_cell.angle_gamma   90.00
#
_symmetry.space_group_name_H-M   'P 1'
#
loop_
_entity.id
_entity.type
_entity.pdbx_description
1 polymer ?
#
loop_
_entity_poly.entity_id
_entity_poly.type
_entity_poly.pdbx_seq_one_letter_code
_entity_poly.pdbx_strand_id
1 'polypeptide(L)'
;TDELSQMIFLSAQNSRASYMDTAASVAKLGNNARDAFASTGEIVQFAELVNKQFTIAGASATESSNAFLQLTQALGSGVLRGDELNSIFEQAPNLIQTVADYMDVPIGKIREMASDGQITADIVKNAMFAAADDIDAKFNSMPMTWGQLWTYYSNQALMTFQPVLQRL
;
A
#
# COMPACT_ATOMS: atom_id res chain seq x y z
N THR A 1 -11.89 13.66 -9.58
CA THR A 1 -12.90 13.16 -10.53
C THR A 1 -13.72 12.07 -9.85
N ASP A 2 -14.95 11.86 -10.28
CA ASP A 2 -15.86 10.85 -9.71
C ASP A 2 -15.29 9.43 -9.88
N GLU A 3 -14.60 9.17 -10.99
CA GLU A 3 -13.94 7.88 -11.24
C GLU A 3 -12.84 7.60 -10.22
N LEU A 4 -11.97 8.58 -9.93
CA LEU A 4 -10.92 8.44 -8.92
C LEU A 4 -11.52 8.24 -7.53
N SER A 5 -12.56 8.99 -7.18
CA SER A 5 -13.27 8.83 -5.90
C SER A 5 -13.85 7.43 -5.74
N GLN A 6 -14.40 6.85 -6.80
CA GLN A 6 -14.91 5.48 -6.81
C GLN A 6 -13.78 4.46 -6.63
N MET A 7 -12.67 4.63 -7.32
CA MET A 7 -11.50 3.74 -7.18
C MET A 7 -10.96 3.77 -5.74
N ILE A 8 -10.82 4.96 -5.16
CA ILE A 8 -10.38 5.13 -3.76
C ILE A 8 -11.37 4.50 -2.79
N PHE A 9 -12.67 4.69 -3.00
CA PHE A 9 -13.71 4.08 -2.17
C PHE A 9 -13.62 2.55 -2.20
N LEU A 10 -13.56 1.96 -3.37
CA LEU A 10 -13.46 0.49 -3.52
C LEU A 10 -12.18 -0.04 -2.86
N SER A 11 -11.06 0.65 -3.07
CA SER A 11 -9.79 0.28 -2.45
C SER A 11 -9.85 0.37 -0.92
N ALA A 12 -10.46 1.43 -0.38
CA ALA A 12 -10.67 1.57 1.06
C ALA A 12 -11.50 0.42 1.64
N GLN A 13 -12.61 0.06 0.98
CA GLN A 13 -13.44 -1.05 1.41
C GLN A 13 -12.69 -2.40 1.34
N ASN A 14 -11.96 -2.63 0.25
CA ASN A 14 -11.19 -3.86 0.05
C ASN A 14 -10.05 -4.02 1.08
N SER A 15 -9.45 -2.93 1.51
CA SER A 15 -8.35 -2.93 2.48
C SER A 15 -8.79 -2.65 3.92
N ARG A 16 -10.10 -2.53 4.17
CA ARG A 16 -10.70 -2.25 5.49
C ARG A 16 -10.16 -0.96 6.13
N ALA A 17 -9.78 -0.02 5.29
CA ALA A 17 -9.24 1.29 5.68
C ALA A 17 -10.27 2.39 5.52
N SER A 18 -10.04 3.55 6.14
CA SER A 18 -10.89 4.71 5.90
C SER A 18 -10.68 5.28 4.50
N TYR A 19 -11.73 5.88 3.93
CA TYR A 19 -11.63 6.58 2.65
C TYR A 19 -10.56 7.67 2.70
N MET A 20 -10.51 8.45 3.78
CA MET A 20 -9.56 9.57 3.93
C MET A 20 -8.12 9.09 4.00
N ASP A 21 -7.82 8.01 4.73
CA ASP A 21 -6.47 7.46 4.82
C ASP A 21 -6.04 6.87 3.47
N THR A 22 -6.94 6.20 2.78
CA THR A 22 -6.69 5.66 1.44
C THR A 22 -6.42 6.77 0.44
N ALA A 23 -7.23 7.83 0.45
CA ALA A 23 -7.05 9.01 -0.39
C ALA A 23 -5.70 9.70 -0.10
N ALA A 24 -5.30 9.80 1.17
CA ALA A 24 -4.01 10.37 1.56
C ALA A 24 -2.83 9.52 1.05
N SER A 25 -2.92 8.20 1.14
CA SER A 25 -1.90 7.28 0.63
C SER A 25 -1.74 7.41 -0.90
N VAL A 26 -2.87 7.42 -1.61
CA VAL A 26 -2.88 7.60 -3.07
C VAL A 26 -2.28 8.95 -3.47
N ALA A 27 -2.63 10.02 -2.75
CA ALA A 27 -2.10 11.36 -2.99
C ALA A 27 -0.58 11.43 -2.75
N LYS A 28 -0.07 10.80 -1.69
CA LYS A 28 1.38 10.75 -1.41
C LYS A 28 2.13 10.07 -2.56
N LEU A 29 1.66 8.92 -3.01
CA LEU A 29 2.27 8.21 -4.15
C LEU A 29 2.17 9.05 -5.43
N GLY A 30 1.02 9.63 -5.71
CA GLY A 30 0.82 10.44 -6.90
C GLY A 30 1.68 11.71 -6.93
N ASN A 31 1.95 12.32 -5.77
CA ASN A 31 2.74 13.54 -5.68
C ASN A 31 4.26 13.27 -5.67
N ASN A 32 4.69 12.15 -5.11
CA ASN A 32 6.12 11.92 -4.84
C ASN A 32 6.73 10.78 -5.68
N ALA A 33 5.91 9.89 -6.23
CA ALA A 33 6.38 8.70 -6.94
C ALA A 33 5.60 8.45 -8.25
N ARG A 34 5.02 9.47 -8.83
CA ARG A 34 4.17 9.36 -10.03
C ARG A 34 4.85 8.62 -11.18
N ASP A 35 6.13 8.89 -11.39
CA ASP A 35 6.89 8.33 -12.50
C ASP A 35 7.16 6.82 -12.37
N ALA A 36 6.97 6.26 -11.18
CA ALA A 36 7.07 4.83 -10.96
C ALA A 36 5.84 4.05 -11.49
N PHE A 37 4.75 4.74 -11.82
CA PHE A 37 3.48 4.13 -12.18
C PHE A 37 3.00 4.54 -13.56
N ALA A 38 2.38 3.61 -14.28
CA ALA A 38 1.85 3.85 -15.62
C ALA A 38 0.52 4.62 -15.59
N SER A 39 -0.26 4.48 -14.53
CA SER A 39 -1.59 5.09 -14.41
C SER A 39 -1.99 5.37 -12.96
N THR A 40 -3.03 6.18 -12.79
CA THR A 40 -3.66 6.40 -11.48
C THR A 40 -4.24 5.11 -10.90
N GLY A 41 -4.78 4.23 -11.75
CA GLY A 41 -5.27 2.91 -11.35
C GLY A 41 -4.17 2.04 -10.72
N GLU A 42 -2.96 2.05 -11.27
CA GLU A 42 -1.81 1.36 -10.69
C GLU A 42 -1.44 1.92 -9.32
N ILE A 43 -1.48 3.25 -9.15
CA ILE A 43 -1.20 3.90 -7.86
C ILE A 43 -2.19 3.42 -6.80
N VAL A 44 -3.49 3.41 -7.10
CA VAL A 44 -4.54 2.97 -6.19
C VAL A 44 -4.36 1.49 -5.83
N GLN A 45 -4.13 0.64 -6.81
CA GLN A 45 -3.92 -0.80 -6.60
C GLN A 45 -2.67 -1.07 -5.76
N PHE A 46 -1.58 -0.40 -6.04
CA PHE A 46 -0.34 -0.54 -5.26
C PHE A 46 -0.54 -0.12 -3.81
N ALA A 47 -1.18 1.04 -3.56
CA ALA A 47 -1.50 1.50 -2.22
C ALA A 47 -2.37 0.49 -1.45
N GLU A 48 -3.35 -0.11 -2.11
CA GLU A 48 -4.20 -1.15 -1.52
C GLU A 48 -3.38 -2.37 -1.10
N LEU A 49 -2.54 -2.89 -1.98
CA LEU A 49 -1.72 -4.07 -1.70
C LEU A 49 -0.71 -3.82 -0.55
N VAL A 50 -0.08 -2.66 -0.54
CA VAL A 50 0.84 -2.26 0.54
C VAL A 50 0.12 -2.15 1.88
N ASN A 51 -1.04 -1.51 1.92
CA ASN A 51 -1.85 -1.40 3.13
C ASN A 51 -2.30 -2.77 3.64
N LYS A 52 -2.67 -3.67 2.75
CA LYS A 52 -2.98 -5.07 3.11
C LYS A 52 -1.78 -5.77 3.73
N GLN A 53 -0.58 -5.60 3.17
CA GLN A 53 0.66 -6.17 3.71
C GLN A 53 0.96 -5.66 5.13
N PHE A 54 0.78 -4.36 5.39
CA PHE A 54 0.96 -3.80 6.73
C PHE A 54 -0.05 -4.37 7.72
N THR A 55 -1.30 -4.52 7.32
CA THR A 55 -2.35 -5.13 8.13
C THR A 55 -2.04 -6.60 8.42
N ILE A 56 -1.61 -7.37 7.44
CA ILE A 56 -1.17 -8.77 7.60
C ILE A 56 -0.01 -8.86 8.59
N ALA A 57 0.93 -7.93 8.54
CA ALA A 57 2.06 -7.86 9.46
C ALA A 57 1.67 -7.46 10.90
N GLY A 58 0.47 -6.94 11.10
CA GLY A 58 0.01 -6.45 12.41
C GLY A 58 0.60 -5.10 12.78
N ALA A 59 1.08 -4.32 11.82
CA ALA A 59 1.62 -2.99 12.06
C ALA A 59 0.53 -2.03 12.56
N SER A 60 0.89 -1.19 13.54
CA SER A 60 0.01 -0.13 14.02
C SER A 60 -0.20 0.96 12.95
N ALA A 61 -1.18 1.85 13.15
CA ALA A 61 -1.42 2.96 12.24
C ALA A 61 -0.17 3.86 12.08
N THR A 62 0.53 4.15 13.16
CA THR A 62 1.76 4.97 13.14
C THR A 62 2.89 4.25 12.39
N GLU A 63 3.11 2.98 12.70
CA GLU A 63 4.12 2.15 12.03
C GLU A 63 3.86 2.04 10.54
N SER A 64 2.61 1.76 10.15
CA SER A 64 2.19 1.69 8.75
C SER A 64 2.42 3.01 8.02
N SER A 65 2.07 4.13 8.64
CA SER A 65 2.27 5.47 8.07
C SER A 65 3.74 5.78 7.84
N ASN A 66 4.61 5.45 8.80
CA ASN A 66 6.05 5.65 8.69
C ASN A 66 6.66 4.76 7.59
N ALA A 67 6.32 3.47 7.58
CA ALA A 67 6.80 2.54 6.55
C ALA A 67 6.30 2.94 5.15
N PHE A 68 5.05 3.39 5.05
CA PHE A 68 4.49 3.87 3.78
C PHE A 68 5.22 5.11 3.27
N LEU A 69 5.58 6.04 4.16
CA LEU A 69 6.38 7.21 3.80
C LEU A 69 7.74 6.81 3.25
N GLN A 70 8.45 5.90 3.92
CA GLN A 70 9.75 5.40 3.47
C GLN A 70 9.65 4.71 2.10
N LEU A 71 8.61 3.90 1.92
CA LEU A 71 8.35 3.23 0.64
C LEU A 71 8.08 4.25 -0.47
N THR A 72 7.28 5.27 -0.19
CA THR A 72 6.98 6.35 -1.16
C THR A 72 8.25 7.11 -1.56
N GLN A 73 9.14 7.39 -0.61
CA GLN A 73 10.42 8.04 -0.88
C GLN A 73 11.32 7.15 -1.75
N ALA A 74 11.39 5.86 -1.45
CA ALA A 74 12.14 4.89 -2.25
C ALA A 74 11.63 4.82 -3.69
N LEU A 75 10.30 4.75 -3.87
CA LEU A 75 9.70 4.73 -5.21
C LEU A 75 9.95 6.04 -5.97
N GLY A 76 9.89 7.18 -5.29
CA GLY A 76 10.18 8.48 -5.88
C GLY A 76 11.65 8.64 -6.29
N SER A 77 12.57 8.07 -5.54
CA SER A 77 14.01 8.05 -5.89
C SER A 77 14.36 7.03 -6.97
N GLY A 78 13.48 6.06 -7.22
CA GLY A 78 13.67 4.97 -8.17
C GLY A 78 14.34 3.73 -7.60
N VAL A 79 14.82 3.77 -6.35
CA VAL A 79 15.57 2.67 -5.72
C VAL A 79 15.22 2.56 -4.24
N LEU A 80 14.97 1.35 -3.76
CA LEU A 80 14.84 1.04 -2.34
C LEU A 80 16.24 0.83 -1.75
N ARG A 81 16.68 1.75 -0.90
CA ARG A 81 18.00 1.70 -0.26
C ARG A 81 17.94 1.13 1.15
N GLY A 82 19.12 0.98 1.77
CA GLY A 82 19.25 0.32 3.06
C GLY A 82 18.43 0.93 4.20
N ASP A 83 18.33 2.25 4.28
CA ASP A 83 17.59 2.92 5.36
C ASP A 83 16.08 2.75 5.22
N GLU A 84 15.53 2.95 4.03
CA GLU A 84 14.12 2.71 3.73
C GLU A 84 13.79 1.21 3.89
N LEU A 85 14.67 0.34 3.38
CA LEU A 85 14.50 -1.11 3.53
C LEU A 85 14.41 -1.53 4.99
N ASN A 86 15.31 -1.03 5.85
CA ASN A 86 15.31 -1.39 7.26
C ASN A 86 14.01 -0.97 7.95
N SER A 87 13.51 0.24 7.68
CA SER A 87 12.24 0.70 8.23
C SER A 87 11.07 -0.19 7.81
N ILE A 88 11.00 -0.55 6.54
CA ILE A 88 9.94 -1.42 6.01
C ILE A 88 10.09 -2.84 6.58
N PHE A 89 11.32 -3.36 6.66
CA PHE A 89 11.60 -4.69 7.19
C PHE A 89 11.16 -4.86 8.64
N GLU A 90 11.34 -3.83 9.46
CA GLU A 90 10.91 -3.83 10.85
C GLU A 90 9.39 -3.86 10.99
N GLN A 91 8.67 -3.13 10.13
CA GLN A 91 7.23 -2.98 10.24
C GLN A 91 6.44 -4.03 9.46
N ALA A 92 6.97 -4.47 8.31
CA ALA A 92 6.31 -5.41 7.43
C ALA A 92 7.34 -6.32 6.73
N PRO A 93 7.92 -7.28 7.45
CA PRO A 93 8.89 -8.22 6.85
C PRO A 93 8.27 -9.05 5.72
N ASN A 94 6.96 -9.27 5.75
CA ASN A 94 6.22 -9.94 4.68
C ASN A 94 6.26 -9.18 3.35
N LEU A 95 6.30 -7.85 3.35
CA LEU A 95 6.48 -7.06 2.13
C LEU A 95 7.86 -7.32 1.51
N ILE A 96 8.89 -7.36 2.33
CA ILE A 96 10.25 -7.66 1.87
C ILE A 96 10.37 -9.11 1.39
N GLN A 97 9.69 -10.05 2.07
CA GLN A 97 9.61 -11.44 1.60
C GLN A 97 8.96 -11.54 0.21
N THR A 98 7.92 -10.75 -0.04
CA THR A 98 7.28 -10.67 -1.36
C THR A 98 8.27 -10.23 -2.44
N VAL A 99 9.11 -9.25 -2.15
CA VAL A 99 10.16 -8.79 -3.07
C VAL A 99 11.22 -9.90 -3.29
N ALA A 100 11.65 -10.56 -2.22
CA ALA A 100 12.61 -11.68 -2.29
C ALA A 100 12.06 -12.83 -3.14
N ASP A 101 10.81 -13.20 -2.95
CA ASP A 101 10.15 -14.25 -3.72
C ASP A 101 10.05 -13.90 -5.21
N TYR A 102 9.71 -12.66 -5.51
CA TYR A 102 9.65 -12.16 -6.90
C TYR A 102 11.02 -12.23 -7.58
N MET A 103 12.08 -11.90 -6.87
CA MET A 103 13.45 -11.94 -7.39
C MET A 103 14.09 -13.33 -7.36
N ASP A 104 13.41 -14.31 -6.77
CA ASP A 104 13.90 -15.68 -6.55
C ASP A 104 15.24 -15.70 -5.79
N VAL A 105 15.31 -14.95 -4.70
CA VAL A 105 16.46 -14.87 -3.81
C VAL A 105 16.03 -15.07 -2.35
N PRO A 106 16.94 -15.57 -1.48
CA PRO A 106 16.68 -15.60 -0.04
C PRO A 106 16.46 -14.19 0.51
N ILE A 107 15.56 -14.02 1.49
CA ILE A 107 15.27 -12.72 2.10
C ILE A 107 16.53 -12.03 2.66
N GLY A 108 17.50 -12.79 3.15
CA GLY A 108 18.78 -12.27 3.65
C GLY A 108 19.63 -11.56 2.59
N LYS A 109 19.42 -11.89 1.31
CA LYS A 109 20.12 -11.23 0.19
C LYS A 109 19.58 -9.83 -0.12
N ILE A 110 18.34 -9.54 0.25
CA ILE A 110 17.69 -8.27 -0.09
C ILE A 110 18.44 -7.08 0.51
N ARG A 111 19.00 -7.21 1.71
CA ARG A 111 19.78 -6.12 2.33
C ARG A 111 21.04 -5.77 1.54
N GLU A 112 21.78 -6.78 1.12
CA GLU A 112 22.96 -6.61 0.27
C GLU A 112 22.58 -5.96 -1.06
N MET A 113 21.55 -6.48 -1.71
CA MET A 113 21.06 -5.96 -2.98
C MET A 113 20.55 -4.53 -2.87
N ALA A 114 19.88 -4.18 -1.77
CA ALA A 114 19.43 -2.81 -1.52
C ALA A 114 20.60 -1.86 -1.32
N SER A 115 21.66 -2.27 -0.60
CA SER A 115 22.88 -1.49 -0.44
C SER A 115 23.57 -1.21 -1.78
N ASP A 116 23.50 -2.16 -2.70
CA ASP A 116 24.07 -2.05 -4.04
C ASP A 116 23.15 -1.31 -5.03
N GLY A 117 21.97 -0.85 -4.59
CA GLY A 117 21.01 -0.17 -5.44
C GLY A 117 20.30 -1.05 -6.46
N GLN A 118 20.22 -2.36 -6.21
CA GLN A 118 19.65 -3.34 -7.14
C GLN A 118 18.13 -3.50 -6.97
N ILE A 119 17.56 -3.00 -5.87
CA ILE A 119 16.11 -3.07 -5.62
C ILE A 119 15.46 -1.82 -6.18
N THR A 120 15.07 -1.84 -7.45
CA THR A 120 14.47 -0.71 -8.14
C THR A 120 12.99 -0.54 -7.77
N ALA A 121 12.46 0.67 -8.02
CA ALA A 121 11.02 0.93 -7.86
C ALA A 121 10.16 -0.02 -8.69
N ASP A 122 10.58 -0.34 -9.92
CA ASP A 122 9.87 -1.30 -10.79
C ASP A 122 9.85 -2.71 -10.19
N ILE A 123 10.93 -3.16 -9.59
CA ILE A 123 10.99 -4.46 -8.90
C ILE A 123 9.99 -4.50 -7.75
N VAL A 124 9.97 -3.48 -6.90
CA VAL A 124 9.05 -3.41 -5.75
C VAL A 124 7.59 -3.39 -6.24
N LYS A 125 7.28 -2.54 -7.21
CA LYS A 125 5.95 -2.46 -7.81
C LYS A 125 5.51 -3.79 -8.41
N ASN A 126 6.32 -4.37 -9.27
CA ASN A 126 5.99 -5.61 -9.98
C ASN A 126 5.91 -6.81 -9.03
N ALA A 127 6.72 -6.83 -7.97
CA ALA A 127 6.64 -7.86 -6.93
C ALA A 127 5.26 -7.83 -6.23
N MET A 128 4.77 -6.65 -5.89
CA MET A 128 3.47 -6.50 -5.26
C MET A 128 2.33 -6.91 -6.19
N PHE A 129 2.37 -6.51 -7.47
CA PHE A 129 1.34 -6.90 -8.43
C PHE A 129 1.38 -8.41 -8.74
N ALA A 130 2.55 -9.00 -8.83
CA ALA A 130 2.68 -10.45 -9.03
C ALA A 130 2.13 -11.26 -7.85
N ALA A 131 2.20 -10.72 -6.64
CA ALA A 131 1.71 -11.35 -5.42
C ALA A 131 0.26 -10.95 -5.07
N ALA A 132 -0.44 -10.18 -5.90
CA ALA A 132 -1.76 -9.62 -5.57
C ALA A 132 -2.76 -10.68 -5.10
N ASP A 133 -2.89 -11.79 -5.80
CA ASP A 133 -3.83 -12.86 -5.45
C ASP A 133 -3.48 -13.51 -4.11
N ASP A 134 -2.21 -13.73 -3.82
CA ASP A 134 -1.73 -14.28 -2.56
C ASP A 134 -1.95 -13.31 -1.39
N ILE A 135 -1.66 -12.03 -1.59
CA ILE A 135 -1.90 -10.98 -0.61
C ILE A 135 -3.40 -10.88 -0.29
N ASP A 136 -4.24 -10.86 -1.32
CA ASP A 136 -5.70 -10.79 -1.17
C ASP A 136 -6.24 -12.02 -0.43
N ALA A 137 -5.77 -13.21 -0.75
CA ALA A 137 -6.18 -14.44 -0.08
C ALA A 137 -5.81 -14.43 1.41
N LYS A 138 -4.59 -14.04 1.76
CA LYS A 138 -4.14 -13.91 3.15
C LYS A 138 -4.94 -12.86 3.91
N PHE A 139 -5.11 -11.68 3.31
CA PHE A 139 -5.86 -10.59 3.91
C PHE A 139 -7.32 -10.98 4.16
N ASN A 140 -8.00 -11.56 3.17
CA ASN A 140 -9.40 -11.94 3.26
C ASN A 140 -9.64 -13.10 4.23
N SER A 141 -8.63 -13.91 4.55
CA SER A 141 -8.71 -14.95 5.57
C SER A 141 -8.73 -14.41 7.00
N MET A 142 -8.30 -13.16 7.20
CA MET A 142 -8.30 -12.51 8.51
C MET A 142 -9.70 -12.06 8.90
N PRO A 143 -10.18 -12.35 10.12
CA PRO A 143 -11.47 -11.86 10.58
C PRO A 143 -11.46 -10.33 10.69
N MET A 144 -12.58 -9.69 10.38
CA MET A 144 -12.74 -8.25 10.58
C MET A 144 -12.82 -7.91 12.08
N THR A 145 -12.10 -6.85 12.47
CA THR A 145 -12.24 -6.26 13.81
C THR A 145 -13.48 -5.38 13.88
N TRP A 146 -13.96 -5.08 15.10
CA TRP A 146 -15.06 -4.12 15.29
C TRP A 146 -14.72 -2.74 14.72
N GLY A 147 -13.47 -2.29 14.87
CA GLY A 147 -13.00 -1.04 14.28
C GLY A 147 -13.04 -1.04 12.77
N GLN A 148 -12.63 -2.13 12.13
CA GLN A 148 -12.71 -2.29 10.67
C GLN A 148 -14.15 -2.33 10.17
N LEU A 149 -15.05 -2.99 10.90
CA LEU A 149 -16.48 -3.01 10.58
C LEU A 149 -17.09 -1.61 10.66
N TRP A 150 -16.77 -0.86 11.71
CA TRP A 150 -17.18 0.54 11.86
C TRP A 150 -16.67 1.40 10.71
N THR A 151 -15.40 1.25 10.33
CA THR A 151 -14.79 1.96 9.20
C THR A 151 -15.50 1.64 7.88
N TYR A 152 -15.83 0.39 7.65
CA TYR A 152 -16.57 -0.05 6.45
C TYR A 152 -17.91 0.70 6.32
N TYR A 153 -18.71 0.73 7.37
CA TYR A 153 -20.00 1.44 7.35
C TYR A 153 -19.84 2.95 7.31
N SER A 154 -18.81 3.51 7.94
CA SER A 154 -18.49 4.94 7.88
C SER A 154 -18.14 5.39 6.45
N ASN A 155 -17.38 4.59 5.72
CA ASN A 155 -17.05 4.85 4.31
C ASN A 155 -18.33 4.83 3.45
N GLN A 156 -19.23 3.89 3.70
CA GLN A 156 -20.51 3.79 3.01
C GLN A 156 -21.38 5.04 3.24
N ALA A 157 -21.47 5.49 4.49
CA ALA A 157 -22.20 6.70 4.84
C ALA A 157 -21.59 7.93 4.16
N LEU A 158 -20.27 8.07 4.16
CA LEU A 158 -19.58 9.18 3.49
C LEU A 158 -19.93 9.26 2.01
N MET A 159 -19.88 8.14 1.30
CA MET A 159 -20.20 8.09 -0.13
C MET A 159 -21.67 8.35 -0.41
N THR A 160 -22.56 7.91 0.47
CA THR A 160 -24.00 8.14 0.34
C THR A 160 -24.39 9.62 0.52
N PHE A 161 -23.73 10.32 1.47
CA PHE A 161 -24.05 11.70 1.79
C PHE A 161 -23.23 12.73 0.99
N GLN A 162 -22.15 12.32 0.33
CA GLN A 162 -21.31 13.22 -0.46
C GLN A 162 -22.09 14.04 -1.49
N PRO A 163 -23.01 13.47 -2.30
CA PRO A 163 -23.80 14.27 -3.26
C PRO A 163 -24.69 15.30 -2.61
N VAL A 164 -25.16 15.05 -1.38
CA VAL A 164 -26.01 15.98 -0.63
C VAL A 164 -25.19 17.17 -0.14
N LEU A 165 -23.98 16.93 0.36
CA LEU A 165 -23.09 17.98 0.84
C LEU A 165 -22.56 18.89 -0.27
N GLN A 166 -22.44 18.39 -1.49
CA GLN A 166 -22.02 19.18 -2.65
C GLN A 166 -23.13 20.11 -3.19
N ARG A 167 -24.36 19.91 -2.76
CA ARG A 167 -25.50 20.72 -3.17
C ARG A 167 -25.87 21.85 -2.18
N LEU A 168 -25.20 21.90 -1.02
CA LEU A 168 -25.32 22.95 -0.02
C LEU A 168 -24.23 24.01 -0.19
#